data_e2a2a9df5cf6637a1f37cf06b0a18df5
#
_entry.id   e2a2a9df5cf6637a1f37cf06b0a18df5
#
_cell.length_a   1.000
_cell.length_b   1.000
_cell.length_c   1.000
_cell.angle_alpha   90.00
_cell.angle_beta   90.00
_cell.angle_gamma   90.00
#
_symmetry.space_group_name_H-M   'P 1'
#
loop_
_entity.id
_entity.type
_entity.pdbx_description
1 polymer ?
#
loop_
_entity_poly.entity_id
_entity_poly.type
_entity_poly.pdbx_seq_one_letter_code
_entity_poly.pdbx_strand_id
1 'polypeptide(L)'
;MIYVVDLLTSSLFRVDPATAAATLVGSLGVNPNYAQGMDFEEESGVLYWAAYTTQGELRVIDTTTGASTIIGAFPGGAEVDCLAFPTGGSADVPWLSEDPVSGTVTAGETAEVTITVDPSSLGQPGDYAAALKVKHNTPYTYPNIP
;
A
#
# COMPACT_ATOMS: atom_id res chain seq x y z
N MET A 1 -2.30 -0.56 -13.64
CA MET A 1 -2.72 0.84 -13.87
C MET A 1 -1.66 1.74 -13.28
N ILE A 2 -1.22 2.77 -13.99
CA ILE A 2 -0.23 3.75 -13.51
C ILE A 2 -0.95 5.07 -13.25
N TYR A 3 -0.60 5.74 -12.16
CA TYR A 3 -1.05 7.09 -11.86
C TYR A 3 0.15 8.04 -11.85
N VAL A 4 -0.06 9.25 -12.33
CA VAL A 4 0.97 10.30 -12.35
C VAL A 4 0.37 11.64 -11.92
N VAL A 5 1.16 12.42 -11.22
CA VAL A 5 0.86 13.81 -10.88
C VAL A 5 1.54 14.72 -11.91
N ASP A 6 0.76 15.56 -12.56
CA ASP A 6 1.27 16.63 -13.40
C ASP A 6 1.39 17.92 -12.56
N LEU A 7 2.61 18.37 -12.34
CA LEU A 7 2.91 19.57 -11.55
C LEU A 7 2.46 20.86 -12.23
N LEU A 8 2.44 20.88 -13.56
CA LEU A 8 2.08 22.07 -14.32
C LEU A 8 0.57 22.37 -14.24
N THR A 9 -0.25 21.33 -14.33
CA THR A 9 -1.72 21.45 -14.27
C THR A 9 -2.28 21.14 -12.90
N SER A 10 -1.43 20.73 -11.93
CA SER A 10 -1.83 20.33 -10.57
C SER A 10 -2.94 19.27 -10.61
N SER A 11 -2.73 18.24 -11.43
CA SER A 11 -3.76 17.25 -11.73
C SER A 11 -3.23 15.82 -11.65
N LEU A 12 -4.13 14.90 -11.32
CA LEU A 12 -3.89 13.46 -11.38
C LEU A 12 -4.28 12.93 -12.76
N PHE A 13 -3.42 12.13 -13.34
CA PHE A 13 -3.68 11.39 -14.57
C PHE A 13 -3.54 9.89 -14.34
N ARG A 14 -4.32 9.13 -15.10
CA ARG A 14 -4.18 7.69 -15.25
C ARG A 14 -3.49 7.39 -16.57
N VAL A 15 -2.47 6.57 -16.56
CA VAL A 15 -1.66 6.24 -17.73
C VAL A 15 -1.82 4.77 -18.10
N ASP A 16 -2.06 4.51 -19.37
CA ASP A 16 -2.05 3.16 -19.94
C ASP A 16 -0.59 2.71 -20.13
N PRO A 17 -0.13 1.64 -19.44
CA PRO A 17 1.25 1.19 -19.54
C PRO A 17 1.63 0.61 -20.91
N ALA A 18 0.65 0.21 -21.74
CA ALA A 18 0.92 -0.34 -23.06
C ALA A 18 1.12 0.74 -24.13
N THR A 19 0.44 1.89 -23.99
CA THR A 19 0.40 2.95 -25.00
C THR A 19 0.96 4.27 -24.52
N ALA A 20 1.23 4.42 -23.22
CA ALA A 20 1.56 5.67 -22.54
C ALA A 20 0.46 6.75 -22.65
N ALA A 21 -0.73 6.41 -23.13
CA ALA A 21 -1.84 7.35 -23.21
C ALA A 21 -2.27 7.78 -21.81
N ALA A 22 -2.29 9.10 -21.57
CA ALA A 22 -2.70 9.71 -20.31
C ALA A 22 -4.15 10.18 -20.38
N THR A 23 -4.92 9.86 -19.35
CA THR A 23 -6.31 10.31 -19.17
C THR A 23 -6.40 11.10 -17.88
N LEU A 24 -6.93 12.31 -17.94
CA LEU A 24 -7.17 13.15 -16.77
C LEU A 24 -8.16 12.46 -15.83
N VAL A 25 -7.79 12.37 -14.54
CA VAL A 25 -8.69 11.98 -13.45
C VAL A 25 -9.34 13.23 -12.87
N GLY A 26 -8.53 14.21 -12.44
CA GLY A 26 -9.02 15.47 -11.91
C GLY A 26 -7.95 16.29 -11.19
N SER A 27 -8.38 17.42 -10.62
CA SER A 27 -7.49 18.34 -9.91
C SER A 27 -7.10 17.79 -8.54
N LEU A 28 -5.82 17.98 -8.16
CA LEU A 28 -5.30 17.64 -6.82
C LEU A 28 -5.84 18.55 -5.71
N GLY A 29 -6.40 19.71 -6.05
CA GLY A 29 -6.87 20.71 -5.10
C GLY A 29 -5.77 21.53 -4.43
N VAL A 30 -4.51 21.30 -4.80
CA VAL A 30 -3.32 22.02 -4.33
C VAL A 30 -2.34 22.21 -5.48
N ASN A 31 -1.42 23.14 -5.35
CA ASN A 31 -0.37 23.39 -6.34
C ASN A 31 0.96 22.79 -5.85
N PRO A 32 1.31 21.58 -6.31
CA PRO A 32 2.57 20.96 -5.92
C PRO A 32 3.76 21.57 -6.68
N ASN A 33 4.93 21.53 -6.03
CA ASN A 33 6.21 21.92 -6.59
C ASN A 33 7.21 20.78 -6.44
N TYR A 34 8.27 20.79 -7.25
CA TYR A 34 9.40 19.86 -7.21
C TYR A 34 9.04 18.38 -7.46
N ALA A 35 10.05 17.51 -7.41
CA ALA A 35 9.86 16.06 -7.50
C ALA A 35 9.11 15.53 -6.28
N GLN A 36 8.29 14.51 -6.49
CA GLN A 36 7.40 13.99 -5.46
C GLN A 36 7.19 12.49 -5.63
N GLY A 37 7.12 11.76 -4.52
CA GLY A 37 6.87 10.33 -4.49
C GLY A 37 5.41 9.99 -4.28
N MET A 38 4.95 8.91 -4.91
CA MET A 38 3.58 8.44 -4.80
C MET A 38 3.55 6.92 -4.91
N ASP A 39 2.81 6.27 -4.03
CA ASP A 39 2.67 4.83 -4.05
C ASP A 39 1.34 4.39 -3.44
N PHE A 40 0.88 3.20 -3.84
CA PHE A 40 -0.28 2.57 -3.25
C PHE A 40 0.10 1.75 -2.02
N GLU A 41 -0.66 1.94 -0.94
CA GLU A 41 -0.69 0.95 0.11
C GLU A 41 -1.53 -0.24 -0.40
N GLU A 42 -0.89 -1.39 -0.60
CA GLU A 42 -1.50 -2.52 -1.31
C GLU A 42 -2.74 -3.11 -0.63
N GLU A 43 -2.78 -3.06 0.71
CA GLU A 43 -3.82 -3.70 1.48
C GLU A 43 -5.13 -2.90 1.46
N SER A 44 -5.05 -1.58 1.61
CA SER A 44 -6.20 -0.67 1.59
C SER A 44 -6.53 -0.16 0.19
N GLY A 45 -5.58 -0.21 -0.75
CA GLY A 45 -5.69 0.39 -2.07
C GLY A 45 -5.67 1.92 -2.03
N VAL A 46 -5.23 2.51 -0.93
CA VAL A 46 -5.11 3.97 -0.78
C VAL A 46 -3.85 4.46 -1.47
N LEU A 47 -4.00 5.49 -2.30
CA LEU A 47 -2.88 6.16 -2.97
C LEU A 47 -2.33 7.25 -2.05
N TYR A 48 -1.12 7.05 -1.53
CA TYR A 48 -0.40 8.03 -0.73
C TYR A 48 0.53 8.85 -1.61
N TRP A 49 0.73 10.08 -1.20
CA TRP A 49 1.51 11.05 -1.94
C TRP A 49 2.35 11.92 -0.99
N ALA A 50 3.67 11.89 -1.17
CA ALA A 50 4.60 12.82 -0.55
C ALA A 50 4.61 14.09 -1.38
N ALA A 51 3.76 15.04 -1.02
CA ALA A 51 3.61 16.31 -1.72
C ALA A 51 4.55 17.38 -1.17
N TYR A 52 5.00 18.29 -2.03
CA TYR A 52 5.60 19.54 -1.61
C TYR A 52 4.78 20.69 -2.20
N THR A 53 4.17 21.49 -1.34
CA THR A 53 3.40 22.68 -1.71
C THR A 53 4.15 23.95 -1.28
N THR A 54 3.98 24.38 -0.05
CA THR A 54 4.83 25.37 0.65
C THR A 54 5.77 24.70 1.63
N GLN A 55 5.52 23.44 1.91
CA GLN A 55 6.31 22.53 2.76
C GLN A 55 6.05 21.09 2.32
N GLY A 56 6.89 20.17 2.76
CA GLY A 56 6.67 18.75 2.56
C GLY A 56 5.54 18.21 3.44
N GLU A 57 4.64 17.45 2.86
CA GLU A 57 3.45 16.91 3.53
C GLU A 57 3.03 15.56 2.96
N LEU A 58 2.53 14.69 3.82
CA LEU A 58 1.91 13.44 3.41
C LEU A 58 0.43 13.69 3.12
N ARG A 59 -0.02 13.22 1.96
CA ARG A 59 -1.41 13.32 1.50
C ARG A 59 -1.92 11.97 1.01
N VAL A 60 -3.23 11.81 0.93
CA VAL A 60 -3.90 10.76 0.15
C VAL A 60 -4.57 11.38 -1.06
N ILE A 61 -4.65 10.61 -2.15
CA ILE A 61 -5.34 11.03 -3.38
C ILE A 61 -6.52 10.09 -3.62
N ASP A 62 -7.68 10.67 -3.86
CA ASP A 62 -8.84 9.95 -4.37
C ASP A 62 -8.64 9.66 -5.87
N THR A 63 -8.45 8.40 -6.22
CA THR A 63 -8.20 7.96 -7.59
C THR A 63 -9.43 8.05 -8.51
N THR A 64 -10.60 8.41 -7.98
CA THR A 64 -11.83 8.62 -8.74
C THR A 64 -12.00 10.08 -9.16
N THR A 65 -11.62 11.01 -8.26
CA THR A 65 -11.83 12.45 -8.46
C THR A 65 -10.54 13.23 -8.71
N GLY A 66 -9.38 12.66 -8.35
CA GLY A 66 -8.09 13.33 -8.35
C GLY A 66 -7.82 14.18 -7.11
N ALA A 67 -8.84 14.46 -6.30
CA ALA A 67 -8.71 15.34 -5.13
C ALA A 67 -7.77 14.76 -4.07
N SER A 68 -6.93 15.61 -3.48
CA SER A 68 -6.02 15.19 -2.41
C SER A 68 -6.41 15.76 -1.05
N THR A 69 -6.19 14.96 0.00
CA THR A 69 -6.43 15.33 1.40
C THR A 69 -5.13 15.22 2.19
N ILE A 70 -4.79 16.25 2.96
CA ILE A 70 -3.59 16.25 3.81
C ILE A 70 -3.78 15.31 5.01
N ILE A 71 -2.74 14.52 5.31
CA ILE A 71 -2.60 13.76 6.55
C ILE A 71 -1.81 14.58 7.57
N GLY A 72 -0.68 15.16 7.14
CA GLY A 72 0.18 15.97 8.00
C GLY A 72 1.46 16.41 7.29
N ALA A 73 2.15 17.37 7.89
CA ALA A 73 3.45 17.84 7.40
C ALA A 73 4.56 16.86 7.84
N PHE A 74 5.57 16.70 6.99
CA PHE A 74 6.80 16.04 7.39
C PHE A 74 7.56 16.89 8.43
N PRO A 75 8.35 16.26 9.32
CA PRO A 75 9.12 16.98 10.31
C PRO A 75 9.99 18.09 9.68
N GLY A 76 9.84 19.31 10.19
CA GLY A 76 10.54 20.47 9.65
C GLY A 76 10.09 20.92 8.25
N GLY A 77 8.98 20.40 7.73
CA GLY A 77 8.51 20.70 6.37
C GLY A 77 9.41 20.11 5.27
N ALA A 78 10.18 19.06 5.59
CA ALA A 78 11.15 18.45 4.69
C ALA A 78 10.51 18.03 3.36
N GLU A 79 11.18 18.33 2.25
CA GLU A 79 10.84 17.78 0.95
C GLU A 79 11.16 16.26 0.91
N VAL A 80 10.23 15.46 0.41
CA VAL A 80 10.37 14.03 0.23
C VAL A 80 10.03 13.71 -1.21
N ASP A 81 11.02 13.34 -1.98
CA ASP A 81 10.91 13.10 -3.43
C ASP A 81 10.71 11.62 -3.80
N CYS A 82 10.66 10.74 -2.81
CA CYS A 82 10.37 9.32 -3.01
C CYS A 82 9.46 8.81 -1.89
N LEU A 83 8.45 8.04 -2.25
CA LEU A 83 7.58 7.32 -1.35
C LEU A 83 7.41 5.91 -1.91
N ALA A 84 7.59 4.90 -1.07
CA ALA A 84 7.28 3.52 -1.42
C ALA A 84 6.71 2.80 -0.20
N PHE A 85 5.65 2.05 -0.41
CA PHE A 85 5.22 1.04 0.54
C PHE A 85 5.99 -0.25 0.28
N PRO A 86 6.24 -1.06 1.31
CA PRO A 86 6.76 -2.39 1.10
C PRO A 86 5.82 -3.14 0.15
N THR A 87 6.27 -3.42 -1.06
CA THR A 87 5.56 -4.30 -1.99
C THR A 87 5.75 -5.73 -1.53
N GLY A 88 4.71 -6.31 -1.17
CA GLY A 88 4.67 -7.66 -0.69
C GLY A 88 3.68 -7.70 0.44
N GLY A 89 2.61 -8.40 0.24
CA GLY A 89 1.98 -9.08 1.35
C GLY A 89 3.11 -9.69 2.17
N SER A 90 2.96 -9.77 3.47
CA SER A 90 3.94 -10.24 4.43
C SER A 90 5.02 -11.10 3.77
N ALA A 91 6.27 -10.62 3.73
CA ALA A 91 7.37 -11.46 3.26
C ALA A 91 7.22 -12.77 4.02
N ASP A 92 7.02 -13.86 3.27
CA ASP A 92 6.91 -15.16 3.85
C ASP A 92 8.15 -15.39 4.72
N VAL A 93 7.95 -15.44 6.02
CA VAL A 93 9.08 -15.54 6.94
C VAL A 93 9.54 -17.01 6.96
N PRO A 94 10.81 -17.31 6.70
CA PRO A 94 11.27 -18.69 6.48
C PRO A 94 11.12 -19.61 7.70
N TRP A 95 10.86 -19.06 8.87
CA TRP A 95 10.65 -19.82 10.11
C TRP A 95 9.18 -20.10 10.44
N LEU A 96 8.24 -19.62 9.63
CA LEU A 96 6.80 -19.81 9.79
C LEU A 96 6.23 -20.27 8.46
N SER A 97 5.46 -21.34 8.45
CA SER A 97 4.76 -21.81 7.24
C SER A 97 3.36 -22.29 7.58
N GLU A 98 2.49 -22.22 6.61
CA GLU A 98 1.11 -22.67 6.68
C GLU A 98 0.78 -23.71 5.61
N ASP A 99 -0.04 -24.68 5.96
CA ASP A 99 -0.56 -25.70 5.04
C ASP A 99 -2.03 -26.03 5.39
N PRO A 100 -2.96 -25.89 4.43
CA PRO A 100 -2.78 -25.37 3.07
C PRO A 100 -2.65 -23.84 3.01
N VAL A 101 -1.86 -23.31 2.07
CA VAL A 101 -1.67 -21.88 1.82
C VAL A 101 -2.91 -21.19 1.21
N SER A 102 -3.86 -21.97 0.72
CA SER A 102 -5.13 -21.48 0.17
C SER A 102 -6.18 -22.57 0.15
N GLY A 103 -7.44 -22.18 0.13
CA GLY A 103 -8.54 -23.15 0.10
C GLY A 103 -9.89 -22.47 -0.12
N THR A 104 -10.94 -23.27 -0.20
CA THR A 104 -12.32 -22.81 -0.23
C THR A 104 -13.06 -23.40 0.96
N VAL A 105 -13.73 -22.53 1.71
CA VAL A 105 -14.60 -22.95 2.83
C VAL A 105 -16.04 -22.74 2.41
N THR A 106 -16.82 -23.83 2.40
CA THR A 106 -18.26 -23.77 2.10
C THR A 106 -19.00 -23.12 3.27
N ALA A 107 -20.08 -22.44 2.98
CA ALA A 107 -20.89 -21.79 4.02
C ALA A 107 -21.33 -22.77 5.11
N GLY A 108 -21.02 -22.47 6.35
CA GLY A 108 -21.29 -23.31 7.53
C GLY A 108 -20.22 -24.35 7.85
N GLU A 109 -19.20 -24.48 7.01
CA GLU A 109 -18.07 -25.40 7.23
C GLU A 109 -16.87 -24.67 7.83
N THR A 110 -15.88 -25.43 8.28
CA THR A 110 -14.59 -24.96 8.77
C THR A 110 -13.46 -25.62 7.98
N ALA A 111 -12.33 -24.91 7.86
CA ALA A 111 -11.10 -25.48 7.36
C ALA A 111 -9.99 -25.34 8.42
N GLU A 112 -9.17 -26.35 8.52
CA GLU A 112 -7.99 -26.33 9.37
C GLU A 112 -6.78 -25.91 8.55
N VAL A 113 -5.94 -25.06 9.13
CA VAL A 113 -4.64 -24.66 8.59
C VAL A 113 -3.59 -25.02 9.63
N THR A 114 -2.64 -25.85 9.24
CA THR A 114 -1.52 -26.21 10.09
C THR A 114 -0.46 -25.12 10.00
N ILE A 115 -0.06 -24.57 11.17
CA ILE A 115 1.02 -23.62 11.28
C ILE A 115 2.26 -24.33 11.80
N THR A 116 3.35 -24.26 11.05
CA THR A 116 4.63 -24.85 11.44
C THR A 116 5.63 -23.75 11.74
N VAL A 117 6.27 -23.83 12.89
CA VAL A 117 7.36 -22.95 13.31
C VAL A 117 8.67 -23.72 13.20
N ASP A 118 9.57 -23.27 12.33
CA ASP A 118 10.92 -23.85 12.15
C ASP A 118 11.99 -22.85 12.62
N PRO A 119 12.50 -22.99 13.84
CA PRO A 119 13.51 -22.08 14.34
C PRO A 119 14.90 -22.28 13.70
N SER A 120 15.10 -23.33 12.90
CA SER A 120 16.40 -23.63 12.29
C SER A 120 16.85 -22.56 11.25
N SER A 121 15.89 -21.81 10.71
CA SER A 121 16.14 -20.70 9.78
C SER A 121 16.50 -19.37 10.48
N LEU A 122 16.41 -19.30 11.81
CA LEU A 122 16.72 -18.11 12.58
C LEU A 122 18.22 -18.03 12.86
N GLY A 123 18.88 -16.98 12.33
CA GLY A 123 20.33 -16.85 12.42
C GLY A 123 20.88 -16.39 13.76
N GLN A 124 20.06 -15.91 14.69
CA GLN A 124 20.45 -15.38 15.99
C GLN A 124 19.37 -15.71 17.05
N PRO A 125 19.75 -15.91 18.33
CA PRO A 125 18.77 -15.96 19.42
C PRO A 125 18.07 -14.61 19.61
N GLY A 126 16.76 -14.62 19.85
CA GLY A 126 15.97 -13.40 20.05
C GLY A 126 14.47 -13.68 20.05
N ASP A 127 13.69 -12.63 20.27
CA ASP A 127 12.24 -12.67 20.12
C ASP A 127 11.88 -12.35 18.68
N TYR A 128 11.07 -13.21 18.05
CA TYR A 128 10.59 -13.06 16.69
C TYR A 128 9.08 -13.00 16.69
N ALA A 129 8.52 -12.12 15.87
CA ALA A 129 7.08 -11.96 15.72
C ALA A 129 6.68 -11.99 14.25
N ALA A 130 5.59 -12.63 13.95
CA ALA A 130 4.93 -12.59 12.66
C ALA A 130 3.41 -12.61 12.87
N ALA A 131 2.65 -12.18 11.86
CA ALA A 131 1.21 -12.25 11.85
C ALA A 131 0.73 -13.00 10.61
N LEU A 132 -0.19 -13.93 10.80
CA LEU A 132 -0.89 -14.57 9.69
C LEU A 132 -2.02 -13.70 9.21
N LYS A 133 -2.05 -13.41 7.92
CA LYS A 133 -3.14 -12.67 7.28
C LYS A 133 -4.01 -13.65 6.49
N VAL A 134 -5.27 -13.76 6.89
CA VAL A 134 -6.25 -14.53 6.14
C VAL A 134 -6.96 -13.61 5.14
N LYS A 135 -6.59 -13.69 3.86
CA LYS A 135 -7.30 -12.99 2.77
C LYS A 135 -8.52 -13.80 2.34
N HIS A 136 -9.66 -13.15 2.19
CA HIS A 136 -10.92 -13.81 1.80
C HIS A 136 -11.75 -12.91 0.89
N ASN A 137 -12.68 -13.47 0.15
CA ASN A 137 -13.57 -12.76 -0.77
C ASN A 137 -14.91 -12.35 -0.16
N THR A 138 -15.02 -12.33 1.17
CA THR A 138 -16.23 -11.86 1.85
C THR A 138 -16.16 -10.34 2.07
N PRO A 139 -17.29 -9.65 2.32
CA PRO A 139 -17.32 -8.20 2.55
C PRO A 139 -16.81 -7.76 3.94
N TYR A 140 -16.23 -8.66 4.71
CA TYR A 140 -15.69 -8.38 6.04
C TYR A 140 -14.20 -8.00 5.99
N THR A 141 -13.72 -7.33 7.02
CA THR A 141 -12.29 -6.99 7.14
C THR A 141 -11.44 -8.25 7.36
N TYR A 142 -10.22 -8.25 6.80
CA TYR A 142 -9.27 -9.35 7.00
C TYR A 142 -8.84 -9.46 8.46
N PRO A 143 -8.99 -10.63 9.11
CA PRO A 143 -8.47 -10.81 10.45
C PRO A 143 -6.94 -10.97 10.39
N ASN A 144 -6.25 -10.30 11.33
CA ASN A 144 -4.86 -10.61 11.65
C ASN A 144 -4.85 -11.58 12.83
N ILE A 145 -4.11 -12.66 12.70
CA ILE A 145 -3.88 -13.64 13.77
C ILE A 145 -2.44 -13.38 14.27
N PRO A 146 -2.26 -12.78 15.47
CA PRO A 146 -0.96 -12.46 16.02
C PRO A 146 -0.20 -13.72 16.49
#